data_9458194ada5a643b4cb0dc1cf905a648
#
_entry.id   9458194ada5a643b4cb0dc1cf905a648
#
_cell.length_a   1.000
_cell.length_b   1.000
_cell.length_c   1.000
_cell.angle_alpha   90.00
_cell.angle_beta   90.00
_cell.angle_gamma   90.00
#
_symmetry.space_group_name_H-M   'P 1'
#
loop_
_entity.id
_entity.type
_entity.pdbx_description
1 polymer ?
#
loop_
_entity_poly.entity_id
_entity_poly.type
_entity_poly.pdbx_seq_one_letter_code
_entity_poly.pdbx_strand_id
1 'polypeptide(L)'
;RGLARLTGEDPQASLAALHIGPDDVVGLKVNPVGPGLISTHHELVDAVIAWLEQGGVPRRNIVIWDRFESMLADAGFTPDRYPGVRIEALQILDEAAFEEGNDDTSGYLDADGNHVSADRFDPDVVYWADCEAPQDPNYLNQHVFTDKRSPFGKLVTRDLTRIINLPVFKNTGNGISMATKNLGYGAIANTGRLHRPLFFDVCTEVLAFPAIRDKLVLNVTDGLRGQYDGGPGANASFIYDHQTLYLATDPFALDMECHRRLVAKRKAMDVEVNEHPRYTEYLHYAERLGLGVADPARIEVVEA
;
A
#
# COMPACT_ATOMS: atom_id res chain seq x y z
N ARG A 1 19.70 9.19 8.19
CA ARG A 1 20.26 10.08 7.14
C ARG A 1 19.19 10.47 6.12
N GLY A 2 18.47 9.51 5.50
CA GLY A 2 17.42 9.80 4.50
C GLY A 2 16.36 10.79 4.99
N LEU A 3 15.80 10.60 6.20
CA LEU A 3 14.85 11.54 6.79
C LEU A 3 15.43 12.94 6.93
N ALA A 4 16.67 13.05 7.41
CA ALA A 4 17.32 14.36 7.54
C ALA A 4 17.58 15.05 6.20
N ARG A 5 17.79 14.28 5.13
CA ARG A 5 17.90 14.84 3.77
C ARG A 5 16.55 15.29 3.23
N LEU A 6 15.50 14.50 3.50
CA LEU A 6 14.14 14.81 3.04
C LEU A 6 13.54 16.03 3.75
N THR A 7 13.72 16.13 5.06
CA THR A 7 13.07 17.18 5.90
C THR A 7 13.96 18.38 6.18
N GLY A 8 15.27 18.27 5.98
CA GLY A 8 16.25 19.26 6.41
C GLY A 8 16.51 19.29 7.92
N GLU A 9 15.88 18.36 8.67
CA GLU A 9 15.87 18.32 10.13
C GLU A 9 16.56 17.05 10.65
N ASP A 10 16.95 17.06 11.91
CA ASP A 10 17.39 15.84 12.57
C ASP A 10 16.23 14.80 12.69
N PRO A 11 16.51 13.54 12.97
CA PRO A 11 15.47 12.51 13.03
C PRO A 11 14.34 12.79 14.03
N GLN A 12 14.60 13.52 15.10
CA GLN A 12 13.59 13.85 16.10
C GLN A 12 12.71 15.02 15.64
N ALA A 13 13.31 16.07 15.10
CA ALA A 13 12.60 17.22 14.56
C ALA A 13 11.86 16.90 13.24
N SER A 14 12.30 15.87 12.52
CA SER A 14 11.67 15.41 11.26
C SER A 14 10.20 14.99 11.43
N LEU A 15 9.78 14.53 12.62
CA LEU A 15 8.36 14.24 12.90
C LEU A 15 7.50 15.50 12.80
N ALA A 16 7.93 16.59 13.43
CA ALA A 16 7.21 17.87 13.37
C ALA A 16 7.18 18.42 11.94
N ALA A 17 8.27 18.30 11.18
CA ALA A 17 8.34 18.67 9.77
C ALA A 17 7.37 17.86 8.89
N LEU A 18 7.08 16.61 9.28
CA LEU A 18 6.09 15.74 8.64
C LEU A 18 4.69 15.85 9.30
N HIS A 19 4.48 16.84 10.16
CA HIS A 19 3.22 17.08 10.86
C HIS A 19 2.73 15.87 11.69
N ILE A 20 3.65 15.12 12.31
CA ILE A 20 3.34 14.03 13.22
C ILE A 20 3.59 14.48 14.64
N GLY A 21 2.58 14.37 15.50
CA GLY A 21 2.64 14.70 16.93
C GLY A 21 2.33 13.50 17.83
N PRO A 22 2.53 13.65 19.16
CA PRO A 22 2.31 12.56 20.13
C PRO A 22 0.88 12.03 20.20
N ASP A 23 -0.09 12.87 19.85
CA ASP A 23 -1.52 12.52 19.89
C ASP A 23 -2.03 11.89 18.59
N ASP A 24 -1.20 11.86 17.55
CA ASP A 24 -1.59 11.25 16.29
C ASP A 24 -1.72 9.72 16.40
N VAL A 25 -2.69 9.18 15.67
CA VAL A 25 -2.82 7.75 15.40
C VAL A 25 -2.19 7.50 14.04
N VAL A 26 -1.01 6.87 14.06
CA VAL A 26 -0.16 6.71 12.87
C VAL A 26 -0.33 5.32 12.27
N GLY A 27 -0.89 5.23 11.08
CA GLY A 27 -1.03 4.00 10.32
C GLY A 27 0.21 3.69 9.48
N LEU A 28 0.84 2.55 9.73
CA LEU A 28 1.91 2.01 8.91
C LEU A 28 1.31 1.05 7.88
N LYS A 29 1.12 1.51 6.64
CA LYS A 29 0.63 0.66 5.56
C LYS A 29 1.76 -0.20 5.01
N VAL A 30 1.81 -1.44 5.41
CA VAL A 30 2.79 -2.41 4.91
C VAL A 30 2.34 -3.03 3.58
N ASN A 31 3.21 -3.79 2.95
CA ASN A 31 2.90 -4.66 1.81
C ASN A 31 3.30 -6.10 2.18
N PRO A 32 2.37 -6.94 2.63
CA PRO A 32 2.65 -8.31 3.07
C PRO A 32 2.77 -9.30 1.92
N VAL A 33 2.47 -8.91 0.69
CA VAL A 33 2.45 -9.81 -0.48
C VAL A 33 3.83 -10.35 -0.78
N GLY A 34 3.98 -11.67 -0.79
CA GLY A 34 5.24 -12.39 -1.00
C GLY A 34 6.07 -12.52 0.28
N PRO A 35 5.49 -13.08 1.37
CA PRO A 35 6.12 -13.15 2.68
C PRO A 35 7.48 -13.84 2.63
N GLY A 36 8.46 -13.28 3.36
CA GLY A 36 9.83 -13.77 3.42
C GLY A 36 10.69 -13.55 2.16
N LEU A 37 10.09 -13.15 1.04
CA LEU A 37 10.79 -12.93 -0.24
C LEU A 37 10.76 -11.47 -0.69
N ILE A 38 9.57 -10.87 -0.79
CA ILE A 38 9.37 -9.55 -1.40
C ILE A 38 8.23 -8.77 -0.70
N SER A 39 8.02 -9.01 0.57
CA SER A 39 7.15 -8.24 1.48
C SER A 39 7.94 -7.15 2.20
N THR A 40 7.24 -6.19 2.83
CA THR A 40 7.90 -5.19 3.69
C THR A 40 8.69 -5.89 4.80
N HIS A 41 9.98 -5.56 4.95
CA HIS A 41 10.85 -6.16 5.95
C HIS A 41 10.51 -5.65 7.35
N HIS A 42 10.55 -6.55 8.32
CA HIS A 42 10.29 -6.22 9.73
C HIS A 42 11.26 -5.18 10.28
N GLU A 43 12.53 -5.23 9.86
CA GLU A 43 13.57 -4.30 10.27
C GLU A 43 13.25 -2.85 9.88
N LEU A 44 12.62 -2.66 8.72
CA LEU A 44 12.14 -1.33 8.31
C LEU A 44 11.00 -0.87 9.21
N VAL A 45 10.02 -1.75 9.48
CA VAL A 45 8.89 -1.44 10.35
C VAL A 45 9.36 -1.15 11.78
N ASP A 46 10.29 -1.95 12.32
CA ASP A 46 10.91 -1.73 13.63
C ASP A 46 11.61 -0.36 13.70
N ALA A 47 12.35 0.02 12.66
CA ALA A 47 13.03 1.31 12.60
C ALA A 47 12.05 2.49 12.56
N VAL A 48 10.94 2.36 11.82
CA VAL A 48 9.89 3.40 11.77
C VAL A 48 9.16 3.51 13.11
N ILE A 49 8.83 2.40 13.77
CA ILE A 49 8.24 2.37 15.11
C ILE A 49 9.17 3.06 16.11
N ALA A 50 10.45 2.68 16.14
CA ALA A 50 11.42 3.28 17.04
C ALA A 50 11.58 4.80 16.83
N TRP A 51 11.54 5.25 15.58
CA TRP A 51 11.58 6.67 15.26
C TRP A 51 10.32 7.41 15.75
N LEU A 52 9.13 6.84 15.58
CA LEU A 52 7.87 7.41 16.07
C LEU A 52 7.87 7.49 17.62
N GLU A 53 8.31 6.43 18.31
CA GLU A 53 8.42 6.39 19.77
C GLU A 53 9.41 7.43 20.32
N GLN A 54 10.55 7.62 19.65
CA GLN A 54 11.53 8.66 20.00
C GLN A 54 10.96 10.07 19.89
N GLY A 55 10.04 10.29 18.97
CA GLY A 55 9.30 11.54 18.80
C GLY A 55 8.07 11.69 19.69
N GLY A 56 7.82 10.71 20.57
CA GLY A 56 6.75 10.78 21.58
C GLY A 56 5.42 10.16 21.15
N VAL A 57 5.31 9.55 19.97
CA VAL A 57 4.10 8.82 19.57
C VAL A 57 4.02 7.53 20.40
N PRO A 58 2.99 7.36 21.26
CA PRO A 58 2.91 6.15 22.07
C PRO A 58 2.59 4.92 21.23
N ARG A 59 3.15 3.79 21.59
CA ARG A 59 3.07 2.53 20.84
C ARG A 59 1.63 2.11 20.53
N ARG A 60 0.69 2.34 21.45
CA ARG A 60 -0.75 2.08 21.27
C ARG A 60 -1.41 2.93 20.18
N ASN A 61 -0.77 4.04 19.77
CA ASN A 61 -1.24 4.91 18.70
C ASN A 61 -0.61 4.56 17.34
N ILE A 62 0.25 3.53 17.29
CA ILE A 62 0.83 3.03 16.04
C ILE A 62 0.01 1.82 15.59
N VAL A 63 -0.38 1.81 14.32
CA VAL A 63 -1.20 0.76 13.71
C VAL A 63 -0.49 0.22 12.48
N ILE A 64 -0.04 -1.04 12.52
CA ILE A 64 0.40 -1.76 11.30
C ILE A 64 -0.85 -2.29 10.63
N TRP A 65 -1.02 -2.02 9.33
CA TRP A 65 -2.22 -2.41 8.64
C TRP A 65 -2.01 -2.79 7.17
N ASP A 66 -2.90 -3.64 6.70
CA ASP A 66 -3.10 -3.95 5.28
C ASP A 66 -4.57 -4.29 5.04
N ARG A 67 -4.90 -4.64 3.80
CA ARG A 67 -6.26 -5.01 3.45
C ARG A 67 -6.67 -6.35 4.05
N PHE A 68 -5.87 -7.40 3.90
CA PHE A 68 -6.23 -8.78 4.25
C PHE A 68 -5.50 -9.27 5.52
N GLU A 69 -6.28 -9.82 6.47
CA GLU A 69 -5.77 -10.36 7.72
C GLU A 69 -4.81 -11.52 7.50
N SER A 70 -5.19 -12.47 6.66
CA SER A 70 -4.36 -13.65 6.34
C SER A 70 -3.00 -13.25 5.79
N MET A 71 -2.94 -12.24 4.91
CA MET A 71 -1.67 -11.77 4.35
C MET A 71 -0.76 -11.13 5.41
N LEU A 72 -1.34 -10.37 6.38
CA LEU A 72 -0.58 -9.82 7.50
C LEU A 72 0.00 -10.94 8.37
N ALA A 73 -0.83 -11.94 8.71
CA ALA A 73 -0.41 -13.07 9.53
C ALA A 73 0.69 -13.90 8.84
N ASP A 74 0.51 -14.23 7.56
CA ASP A 74 1.49 -14.99 6.76
C ASP A 74 2.83 -14.27 6.64
N ALA A 75 2.80 -12.94 6.59
CA ALA A 75 4.01 -12.12 6.57
C ALA A 75 4.60 -11.86 7.96
N GLY A 76 4.02 -12.40 9.03
CA GLY A 76 4.51 -12.29 10.40
C GLY A 76 4.17 -10.95 11.10
N PHE A 77 3.27 -10.14 10.55
CA PHE A 77 2.76 -8.94 11.21
C PHE A 77 1.69 -9.35 12.23
N THR A 78 2.12 -9.72 13.42
CA THR A 78 1.26 -10.26 14.48
C THR A 78 1.41 -9.47 15.79
N PRO A 79 0.39 -9.50 16.70
CA PRO A 79 0.49 -8.86 18.01
C PRO A 79 1.67 -9.37 18.84
N ASP A 80 2.04 -10.65 18.71
CA ASP A 80 3.16 -11.26 19.43
C ASP A 80 4.51 -10.67 18.96
N ARG A 81 4.64 -10.40 17.65
CA ARG A 81 5.84 -9.78 17.07
C ARG A 81 5.95 -8.29 17.40
N TYR A 82 4.81 -7.61 17.53
CA TYR A 82 4.73 -6.17 17.77
C TYR A 82 3.91 -5.83 19.03
N PRO A 83 4.39 -6.21 20.24
CA PRO A 83 3.63 -6.00 21.47
C PRO A 83 3.35 -4.50 21.70
N GLY A 84 2.09 -4.18 21.98
CA GLY A 84 1.62 -2.83 22.21
C GLY A 84 1.33 -1.98 20.96
N VAL A 85 1.67 -2.47 19.77
CA VAL A 85 1.25 -1.90 18.49
C VAL A 85 -0.04 -2.57 18.05
N ARG A 86 -0.97 -1.82 17.46
CA ARG A 86 -2.20 -2.37 16.89
C ARG A 86 -1.88 -3.03 15.55
N ILE A 87 -2.43 -4.22 15.31
CA ILE A 87 -2.36 -4.91 14.01
C ILE A 87 -3.78 -4.97 13.49
N GLU A 88 -4.04 -4.36 12.33
CA GLU A 88 -5.40 -4.27 11.81
C GLU A 88 -5.47 -4.58 10.30
N ALA A 89 -6.45 -5.41 9.96
CA ALA A 89 -6.84 -5.67 8.59
C ALA A 89 -8.21 -5.05 8.29
N LEU A 90 -8.42 -4.65 7.04
CA LEU A 90 -9.73 -4.18 6.59
C LEU A 90 -10.67 -5.33 6.30
N GLN A 91 -10.14 -6.47 5.82
CA GLN A 91 -10.91 -7.69 5.57
C GLN A 91 -10.35 -8.84 6.43
N ILE A 92 -11.21 -9.44 7.23
CA ILE A 92 -10.91 -10.59 8.07
C ILE A 92 -11.60 -11.82 7.52
N LEU A 93 -11.05 -12.99 7.83
CA LEU A 93 -11.65 -14.28 7.56
C LEU A 93 -12.64 -14.64 8.67
N ASP A 94 -13.76 -15.22 8.32
CA ASP A 94 -14.63 -15.89 9.27
C ASP A 94 -14.11 -17.32 9.50
N GLU A 95 -13.41 -17.52 10.59
CA GLU A 95 -12.81 -18.81 10.93
C GLU A 95 -13.85 -19.92 11.06
N ALA A 96 -15.04 -19.62 11.60
CA ALA A 96 -16.10 -20.59 11.77
C ALA A 96 -16.65 -21.07 10.42
N ALA A 97 -16.89 -20.15 9.47
CA ALA A 97 -17.34 -20.50 8.13
C ALA A 97 -16.26 -21.27 7.35
N PHE A 98 -14.98 -20.96 7.58
CA PHE A 98 -13.87 -21.66 6.95
C PHE A 98 -13.70 -23.09 7.50
N GLU A 99 -13.82 -23.29 8.82
CA GLU A 99 -13.71 -24.62 9.46
C GLU A 99 -14.84 -25.57 9.05
N GLU A 100 -16.00 -25.08 8.62
CA GLU A 100 -17.09 -25.90 8.10
C GLU A 100 -16.81 -26.55 6.73
N GLY A 101 -15.61 -26.41 6.21
CA GLY A 101 -15.16 -27.04 4.97
C GLY A 101 -15.61 -26.32 3.70
N ASN A 102 -15.96 -25.07 3.83
CA ASN A 102 -16.18 -24.17 2.73
C ASN A 102 -14.85 -23.83 2.02
N ASP A 103 -14.95 -23.45 0.75
CA ASP A 103 -13.77 -23.04 -0.02
C ASP A 103 -13.25 -21.65 0.41
N ASP A 104 -12.13 -21.21 -0.15
CA ASP A 104 -11.50 -19.92 0.19
C ASP A 104 -12.43 -18.71 0.03
N THR A 105 -13.52 -18.84 -0.73
CA THR A 105 -14.47 -17.75 -0.93
C THR A 105 -15.48 -17.66 0.20
N SER A 106 -15.92 -18.78 0.74
CA SER A 106 -16.95 -18.85 1.77
C SER A 106 -16.46 -18.36 3.13
N GLY A 107 -15.17 -18.46 3.43
CA GLY A 107 -14.59 -17.90 4.66
C GLY A 107 -14.72 -16.38 4.83
N TYR A 108 -15.16 -15.67 3.80
CA TYR A 108 -15.44 -14.22 3.87
C TYR A 108 -16.94 -13.90 3.93
N LEU A 109 -17.82 -14.89 3.90
CA LEU A 109 -19.26 -14.73 3.93
C LEU A 109 -19.85 -15.37 5.19
N ASP A 110 -20.83 -14.70 5.80
CA ASP A 110 -21.65 -15.28 6.86
C ASP A 110 -22.72 -16.25 6.29
N ALA A 111 -23.50 -16.89 7.18
CA ALA A 111 -24.55 -17.83 6.81
C ALA A 111 -25.66 -17.20 5.94
N ASP A 112 -25.82 -15.90 6.00
CA ASP A 112 -26.80 -15.12 5.22
C ASP A 112 -26.23 -14.63 3.88
N GLY A 113 -24.94 -14.94 3.60
CA GLY A 113 -24.25 -14.54 2.38
C GLY A 113 -23.70 -13.12 2.40
N ASN A 114 -23.61 -12.47 3.58
CA ASN A 114 -22.99 -11.17 3.72
C ASN A 114 -21.48 -11.31 3.97
N HIS A 115 -20.70 -10.36 3.49
CA HIS A 115 -19.26 -10.34 3.75
C HIS A 115 -18.97 -10.04 5.22
N VAL A 116 -18.24 -10.90 5.92
CA VAL A 116 -17.98 -10.79 7.37
C VAL A 116 -17.26 -9.51 7.80
N SER A 117 -16.57 -8.84 6.89
CA SER A 117 -15.91 -7.56 7.17
C SER A 117 -16.70 -6.34 6.70
N ALA A 118 -17.96 -6.49 6.31
CA ALA A 118 -18.75 -5.36 5.77
C ALA A 118 -18.84 -4.18 6.75
N ASP A 119 -18.88 -4.44 8.04
CA ASP A 119 -18.90 -3.46 9.12
C ASP A 119 -17.60 -2.67 9.27
N ARG A 120 -16.47 -3.15 8.72
CA ARG A 120 -15.15 -2.49 8.76
C ARG A 120 -14.99 -1.43 7.68
N PHE A 121 -15.90 -1.37 6.72
CA PHE A 121 -15.88 -0.40 5.64
C PHE A 121 -16.86 0.75 5.88
N ASP A 122 -16.48 1.93 5.41
CA ASP A 122 -17.25 3.16 5.58
C ASP A 122 -18.24 3.33 4.42
N PRO A 123 -19.56 3.21 4.67
CA PRO A 123 -20.56 3.33 3.62
C PRO A 123 -20.69 4.75 3.06
N ASP A 124 -20.18 5.75 3.79
CA ASP A 124 -20.28 7.17 3.45
C ASP A 124 -19.09 7.67 2.63
N VAL A 125 -17.96 6.94 2.63
CA VAL A 125 -16.75 7.29 1.90
C VAL A 125 -16.44 6.21 0.87
N VAL A 126 -16.83 6.45 -0.36
CA VAL A 126 -16.90 5.44 -1.42
C VAL A 126 -16.23 5.93 -2.69
N TYR A 127 -15.31 5.13 -3.22
CA TYR A 127 -14.86 5.25 -4.60
C TYR A 127 -15.87 4.52 -5.50
N TRP A 128 -16.40 5.23 -6.49
CA TRP A 128 -17.35 4.67 -7.45
C TRP A 128 -16.70 4.55 -8.84
N ALA A 129 -16.89 3.42 -9.49
CA ALA A 129 -16.47 3.21 -10.87
C ALA A 129 -17.45 2.31 -11.62
N ASP A 130 -17.78 2.69 -12.85
CA ASP A 130 -18.71 1.97 -13.71
C ASP A 130 -18.07 0.72 -14.34
N CYS A 131 -17.64 -0.20 -13.48
CA CYS A 131 -17.13 -1.51 -13.90
C CYS A 131 -17.52 -2.59 -12.90
N GLU A 132 -17.72 -3.79 -13.40
CA GLU A 132 -18.05 -4.99 -12.64
C GLU A 132 -17.29 -6.19 -13.24
N ALA A 133 -17.00 -7.19 -12.43
CA ALA A 133 -16.39 -8.44 -12.86
C ALA A 133 -17.06 -9.65 -12.17
N PRO A 134 -18.39 -9.84 -12.31
CA PRO A 134 -19.12 -10.88 -11.56
C PRO A 134 -18.73 -12.31 -11.98
N GLN A 135 -18.06 -12.50 -13.11
CA GLN A 135 -17.57 -13.81 -13.57
C GLN A 135 -16.16 -14.13 -13.08
N ASP A 136 -15.52 -13.23 -12.35
CA ASP A 136 -14.20 -13.51 -11.75
C ASP A 136 -14.40 -14.50 -10.61
N PRO A 137 -13.74 -15.68 -10.60
CA PRO A 137 -13.89 -16.66 -9.53
C PRO A 137 -13.42 -16.13 -8.16
N ASN A 138 -12.55 -15.11 -8.14
CA ASN A 138 -12.13 -14.44 -6.92
C ASN A 138 -13.00 -13.22 -6.57
N TYR A 139 -14.09 -13.00 -7.29
CA TYR A 139 -14.94 -11.82 -7.11
C TYR A 139 -15.43 -11.69 -5.68
N LEU A 140 -16.03 -12.74 -5.13
CA LEU A 140 -16.59 -12.73 -3.77
C LEU A 140 -15.52 -12.50 -2.69
N ASN A 141 -14.33 -13.08 -2.82
CA ASN A 141 -13.24 -12.88 -1.88
C ASN A 141 -12.74 -11.44 -1.78
N GLN A 142 -12.93 -10.69 -2.85
CA GLN A 142 -12.43 -9.33 -2.95
C GLN A 142 -13.53 -8.28 -2.77
N HIS A 143 -14.79 -8.69 -2.72
CA HIS A 143 -15.94 -7.80 -2.69
C HIS A 143 -16.68 -7.85 -1.36
N VAL A 144 -16.87 -6.68 -0.76
CA VAL A 144 -17.74 -6.49 0.42
C VAL A 144 -19.20 -6.29 -0.03
N PHE A 145 -19.37 -5.62 -1.16
CA PHE A 145 -20.66 -5.41 -1.80
C PHE A 145 -20.55 -5.74 -3.28
N THR A 146 -21.58 -6.34 -3.84
CA THR A 146 -21.62 -6.78 -5.25
C THR A 146 -22.13 -5.68 -6.18
N ASP A 147 -21.55 -4.49 -6.13
CA ASP A 147 -21.94 -3.35 -6.96
C ASP A 147 -20.73 -2.51 -7.42
N LYS A 148 -20.98 -1.33 -7.96
CA LYS A 148 -19.99 -0.40 -8.49
C LYS A 148 -19.28 0.44 -7.42
N ARG A 149 -19.57 0.20 -6.15
CA ARG A 149 -18.98 0.92 -5.02
C ARG A 149 -17.76 0.19 -4.46
N SER A 150 -16.77 0.96 -4.07
CA SER A 150 -15.57 0.50 -3.37
C SER A 150 -15.40 1.37 -2.11
N PRO A 151 -16.06 1.00 -1.00
CA PRO A 151 -15.95 1.77 0.24
C PRO A 151 -14.54 1.69 0.82
N PHE A 152 -14.12 2.78 1.46
CA PHE A 152 -12.86 2.85 2.20
C PHE A 152 -12.98 2.13 3.55
N GLY A 153 -11.88 1.59 4.04
CA GLY A 153 -11.82 1.06 5.41
C GLY A 153 -12.06 2.15 6.45
N LYS A 154 -12.91 1.88 7.46
CA LYS A 154 -13.15 2.79 8.59
C LYS A 154 -11.87 3.16 9.33
N LEU A 155 -10.92 2.25 9.44
CA LEU A 155 -9.58 2.54 9.95
C LEU A 155 -8.99 3.78 9.26
N VAL A 156 -9.05 3.84 7.94
CA VAL A 156 -8.48 4.93 7.14
C VAL A 156 -9.32 6.20 7.24
N THR A 157 -10.65 6.09 7.21
CA THR A 157 -11.54 7.27 7.19
C THR A 157 -11.71 7.90 8.57
N ARG A 158 -11.74 7.11 9.65
CA ARG A 158 -12.17 7.54 10.98
C ARG A 158 -11.07 7.51 12.02
N ASP A 159 -10.19 6.49 12.01
CA ASP A 159 -9.28 6.24 13.12
C ASP A 159 -7.89 6.86 12.91
N LEU A 160 -7.30 6.65 11.71
CA LEU A 160 -5.97 7.18 11.42
C LEU A 160 -5.99 8.69 11.23
N THR A 161 -5.02 9.37 11.84
CA THR A 161 -4.77 10.80 11.62
C THR A 161 -3.59 11.04 10.69
N ARG A 162 -2.63 10.11 10.64
CA ARG A 162 -1.47 10.13 9.75
C ARG A 162 -1.23 8.75 9.14
N ILE A 163 -0.70 8.74 7.94
CA ILE A 163 -0.33 7.51 7.23
C ILE A 163 1.14 7.60 6.82
N ILE A 164 1.89 6.58 7.18
CA ILE A 164 3.21 6.28 6.63
C ILE A 164 3.06 5.03 5.76
N ASN A 165 3.39 5.16 4.49
CA ASN A 165 3.26 4.08 3.52
C ASN A 165 4.60 3.35 3.35
N LEU A 166 4.61 2.04 3.53
CA LEU A 166 5.81 1.18 3.49
C LEU A 166 5.71 0.16 2.33
N PRO A 167 5.65 0.63 1.07
CA PRO A 167 5.57 -0.24 -0.10
C PRO A 167 6.90 -0.96 -0.34
N VAL A 168 6.87 -1.94 -1.25
CA VAL A 168 8.06 -2.71 -1.66
C VAL A 168 8.42 -2.40 -3.10
N PHE A 169 9.72 -2.32 -3.40
CA PHE A 169 10.24 -2.09 -4.76
C PHE A 169 10.01 -3.30 -5.66
N LYS A 170 8.89 -3.32 -6.37
CA LYS A 170 8.53 -4.43 -7.26
C LYS A 170 7.66 -4.01 -8.45
N ASN A 171 7.72 -4.82 -9.51
CA ASN A 171 6.88 -4.64 -10.67
C ASN A 171 5.44 -5.16 -10.48
N THR A 172 4.58 -4.76 -11.40
CA THR A 172 3.30 -5.42 -11.71
C THR A 172 3.08 -5.36 -13.22
N GLY A 173 3.23 -6.51 -13.88
CA GLY A 173 3.37 -6.52 -15.34
C GLY A 173 4.52 -5.62 -15.78
N ASN A 174 4.28 -4.73 -16.76
CA ASN A 174 5.28 -3.73 -17.18
C ASN A 174 5.27 -2.42 -16.35
N GLY A 175 4.37 -2.30 -15.39
CA GLY A 175 4.29 -1.16 -14.48
C GLY A 175 4.94 -1.42 -13.13
N ILE A 176 4.69 -0.51 -12.19
CA ILE A 176 5.22 -0.57 -10.84
C ILE A 176 4.12 -0.85 -9.81
N SER A 177 4.42 -1.65 -8.80
CA SER A 177 3.51 -1.97 -7.69
C SER A 177 4.08 -1.40 -6.40
N MET A 178 4.02 -0.08 -6.25
CA MET A 178 4.67 0.60 -5.12
C MET A 178 3.73 1.55 -4.37
N ALA A 179 4.16 2.79 -4.14
CA ALA A 179 3.53 3.71 -3.19
C ALA A 179 2.05 3.96 -3.52
N THR A 180 1.75 4.32 -4.76
CA THR A 180 0.38 4.62 -5.18
C THR A 180 -0.51 3.38 -5.16
N LYS A 181 -0.03 2.24 -5.66
CA LYS A 181 -0.81 1.00 -5.70
C LYS A 181 -1.01 0.41 -4.31
N ASN A 182 -0.01 0.50 -3.42
CA ASN A 182 -0.10 -0.02 -2.05
C ASN A 182 -1.23 0.63 -1.27
N LEU A 183 -1.48 1.91 -1.46
CA LEU A 183 -2.59 2.64 -0.87
C LEU A 183 -3.85 2.56 -1.73
N GLY A 184 -3.77 2.77 -3.03
CA GLY A 184 -4.92 2.85 -3.92
C GLY A 184 -5.77 1.59 -3.93
N TYR A 185 -5.13 0.42 -3.90
CA TYR A 185 -5.81 -0.87 -3.79
C TYR A 185 -5.92 -1.39 -2.36
N GLY A 186 -5.07 -0.92 -1.46
CA GLY A 186 -5.01 -1.37 -0.08
C GLY A 186 -6.01 -0.69 0.85
N ALA A 187 -6.55 0.48 0.48
CA ALA A 187 -7.42 1.26 1.36
C ALA A 187 -8.92 1.06 1.13
N ILE A 188 -9.30 0.40 0.04
CA ILE A 188 -10.70 0.23 -0.39
C ILE A 188 -11.07 -1.23 -0.61
N ALA A 189 -12.36 -1.52 -0.52
CA ALA A 189 -12.92 -2.82 -0.88
C ALA A 189 -13.17 -2.95 -2.40
N ASN A 190 -13.66 -4.12 -2.83
CA ASN A 190 -14.19 -4.39 -4.17
C ASN A 190 -13.20 -4.08 -5.30
N THR A 191 -11.91 -4.35 -5.09
CA THR A 191 -10.86 -3.97 -6.03
C THR A 191 -10.67 -4.97 -7.17
N GLY A 192 -11.18 -6.21 -7.06
CA GLY A 192 -11.06 -7.23 -8.10
C GLY A 192 -11.56 -6.73 -9.45
N ARG A 193 -12.74 -6.13 -9.47
CA ARG A 193 -13.39 -5.54 -10.66
C ARG A 193 -12.59 -4.39 -11.30
N LEU A 194 -11.71 -3.72 -10.55
CA LEU A 194 -10.98 -2.53 -10.97
C LEU A 194 -9.69 -2.87 -11.72
N HIS A 195 -9.13 -4.07 -11.51
CA HIS A 195 -7.79 -4.43 -11.98
C HIS A 195 -7.64 -4.43 -13.51
N ARG A 196 -8.66 -4.81 -14.27
CA ARG A 196 -8.59 -4.89 -15.73
C ARG A 196 -8.93 -3.58 -16.43
N PRO A 197 -10.09 -2.96 -16.13
CA PRO A 197 -10.50 -1.77 -16.89
C PRO A 197 -9.75 -0.50 -16.47
N LEU A 198 -9.49 -0.30 -15.18
CA LEU A 198 -8.96 0.96 -14.66
C LEU A 198 -7.52 0.86 -14.17
N PHE A 199 -7.08 -0.31 -13.84
CA PHE A 199 -5.78 -0.70 -13.30
C PHE A 199 -5.04 0.39 -12.52
N PHE A 200 -4.26 1.26 -13.19
CA PHE A 200 -3.48 2.30 -12.53
C PHE A 200 -4.25 3.60 -12.24
N ASP A 201 -5.28 3.93 -13.01
CA ASP A 201 -6.08 5.15 -12.78
C ASP A 201 -6.73 5.16 -11.40
N VAL A 202 -7.15 3.99 -10.90
CA VAL A 202 -7.64 3.81 -9.53
C VAL A 202 -6.65 4.34 -8.50
N CYS A 203 -5.36 4.13 -8.71
CA CYS A 203 -4.34 4.60 -7.76
C CYS A 203 -4.38 6.13 -7.61
N THR A 204 -4.46 6.86 -8.70
CA THR A 204 -4.58 8.33 -8.68
C THR A 204 -5.89 8.77 -8.03
N GLU A 205 -7.00 8.20 -8.47
CA GLU A 205 -8.32 8.62 -8.04
C GLU A 205 -8.57 8.33 -6.56
N VAL A 206 -8.14 7.17 -6.05
CA VAL A 206 -8.26 6.83 -4.62
C VAL A 206 -7.36 7.70 -3.75
N LEU A 207 -6.13 7.98 -4.19
CA LEU A 207 -5.22 8.85 -3.44
C LEU A 207 -5.69 10.33 -3.42
N ALA A 208 -6.56 10.74 -4.34
CA ALA A 208 -7.17 12.07 -4.34
C ALA A 208 -8.19 12.28 -3.21
N PHE A 209 -8.73 11.20 -2.63
CA PHE A 209 -9.68 11.33 -1.51
C PHE A 209 -9.00 11.93 -0.27
N PRO A 210 -9.68 12.86 0.43
CA PRO A 210 -9.16 13.46 1.67
C PRO A 210 -8.72 12.43 2.72
N ALA A 211 -9.40 11.28 2.76
CA ALA A 211 -9.09 10.17 3.68
C ALA A 211 -7.66 9.63 3.52
N ILE A 212 -7.05 9.76 2.33
CA ILE A 212 -5.65 9.42 2.07
C ILE A 212 -4.81 10.69 1.92
N ARG A 213 -5.19 11.58 1.01
CA ARG A 213 -4.40 12.76 0.61
C ARG A 213 -3.99 13.62 1.80
N ASP A 214 -4.92 13.88 2.72
CA ASP A 214 -4.69 14.80 3.83
C ASP A 214 -3.97 14.14 5.02
N LYS A 215 -3.82 12.80 4.98
CA LYS A 215 -3.20 12.00 6.06
C LYS A 215 -1.86 11.38 5.67
N LEU A 216 -1.59 11.18 4.38
CA LEU A 216 -0.33 10.62 3.89
C LEU A 216 0.80 11.62 4.06
N VAL A 217 1.74 11.31 4.95
CA VAL A 217 2.85 12.22 5.28
C VAL A 217 4.20 11.72 4.80
N LEU A 218 4.37 10.41 4.64
CA LEU A 218 5.64 9.83 4.24
C LEU A 218 5.43 8.50 3.51
N ASN A 219 6.23 8.30 2.47
CA ASN A 219 6.41 7.00 1.82
C ASN A 219 7.85 6.55 2.04
N VAL A 220 8.05 5.32 2.54
CA VAL A 220 9.36 4.69 2.67
C VAL A 220 9.30 3.36 1.92
N THR A 221 9.79 3.36 0.69
CA THR A 221 9.81 2.14 -0.11
C THR A 221 10.93 1.23 0.35
N ASP A 222 10.55 0.03 0.71
CA ASP A 222 11.45 -1.07 0.99
C ASP A 222 12.05 -1.61 -0.32
N GLY A 223 13.28 -1.30 -0.56
CA GLY A 223 14.08 -1.82 -1.67
C GLY A 223 15.33 -2.53 -1.16
N LEU A 224 15.31 -3.12 0.04
CA LEU A 224 16.38 -4.02 0.47
C LEU A 224 16.51 -5.17 -0.52
N ARG A 225 15.37 -5.74 -0.92
CA ARG A 225 15.21 -6.56 -2.10
C ARG A 225 14.32 -5.87 -3.12
N GLY A 226 14.57 -6.12 -4.38
CA GLY A 226 13.73 -5.64 -5.48
C GLY A 226 13.29 -6.80 -6.35
N GLN A 227 12.13 -6.68 -6.99
CA GLN A 227 11.67 -7.63 -7.99
C GLN A 227 11.39 -6.90 -9.30
N TYR A 228 12.13 -7.26 -10.36
CA TYR A 228 12.06 -6.54 -11.63
C TYR A 228 11.10 -7.16 -12.65
N ASP A 229 10.66 -8.42 -12.46
CA ASP A 229 9.68 -9.09 -13.32
C ASP A 229 8.86 -10.12 -12.54
N GLY A 230 7.80 -10.69 -13.17
CA GLY A 230 6.95 -11.71 -12.57
C GLY A 230 6.04 -11.24 -11.43
N GLY A 231 6.02 -9.94 -11.11
CA GLY A 231 5.21 -9.38 -10.03
C GLY A 231 3.74 -9.12 -10.43
N PRO A 232 2.89 -8.76 -9.43
CA PRO A 232 3.25 -8.26 -8.09
C PRO A 232 3.45 -9.34 -7.01
N GLY A 233 3.06 -10.60 -7.26
CA GLY A 233 3.39 -11.74 -6.39
C GLY A 233 4.88 -12.04 -6.39
N ALA A 234 5.35 -12.83 -5.40
CA ALA A 234 6.75 -13.21 -5.32
C ALA A 234 7.14 -14.15 -6.47
N ASN A 235 8.23 -13.83 -7.15
CA ASN A 235 8.88 -14.69 -8.12
C ASN A 235 10.39 -14.68 -7.89
N ALA A 236 10.90 -15.72 -7.22
CA ALA A 236 12.29 -15.81 -6.81
C ALA A 236 13.30 -15.66 -7.95
N SER A 237 12.92 -16.00 -9.19
CA SER A 237 13.79 -15.87 -10.37
C SER A 237 14.11 -14.41 -10.74
N PHE A 238 13.28 -13.46 -10.27
CA PHE A 238 13.41 -12.03 -10.61
C PHE A 238 13.67 -11.15 -9.39
N ILE A 239 13.88 -11.77 -8.21
CA ILE A 239 14.24 -11.05 -6.98
C ILE A 239 15.75 -10.89 -6.93
N TYR A 240 16.19 -9.71 -6.47
CA TYR A 240 17.61 -9.38 -6.32
C TYR A 240 17.86 -8.47 -5.13
N ASP A 241 19.07 -8.48 -4.62
CA ASP A 241 19.52 -7.54 -3.59
C ASP A 241 19.64 -6.14 -4.20
N HIS A 242 18.70 -5.27 -3.86
CA HIS A 242 18.66 -3.90 -4.36
C HIS A 242 19.29 -2.91 -3.39
N GLN A 243 19.20 -3.18 -2.08
CA GLN A 243 19.88 -2.50 -0.98
C GLN A 243 19.66 -0.97 -0.93
N THR A 244 18.44 -0.54 -1.30
CA THR A 244 18.10 0.89 -1.35
C THR A 244 16.75 1.12 -0.71
N LEU A 245 16.67 2.10 0.19
CA LEU A 245 15.40 2.64 0.68
C LEU A 245 15.11 3.95 -0.06
N TYR A 246 13.87 4.14 -0.47
CA TYR A 246 13.43 5.37 -1.11
C TYR A 246 12.44 6.09 -0.22
N LEU A 247 12.68 7.37 0.06
CA LEU A 247 11.86 8.20 0.91
C LEU A 247 11.31 9.38 0.11
N ALA A 248 10.01 9.63 0.21
CA ALA A 248 9.37 10.81 -0.39
C ALA A 248 8.07 11.14 0.33
N THR A 249 7.71 12.41 0.36
CA THR A 249 6.36 12.85 0.76
C THR A 249 5.36 12.72 -0.39
N ASP A 250 5.83 12.82 -1.63
CA ASP A 250 5.05 12.66 -2.85
C ASP A 250 5.10 11.23 -3.38
N PRO A 251 4.00 10.46 -3.32
CA PRO A 251 3.96 9.07 -3.79
C PRO A 251 4.07 8.95 -5.32
N PHE A 252 3.65 9.98 -6.07
CA PHE A 252 3.66 9.95 -7.53
C PHE A 252 5.06 10.20 -8.09
N ALA A 253 5.79 11.16 -7.52
CA ALA A 253 7.19 11.40 -7.83
C ALA A 253 8.04 10.17 -7.50
N LEU A 254 7.77 9.54 -6.36
CA LEU A 254 8.43 8.32 -5.93
C LEU A 254 8.21 7.17 -6.92
N ASP A 255 6.96 6.92 -7.29
CA ASP A 255 6.63 5.84 -8.22
C ASP A 255 7.19 6.10 -9.63
N MET A 256 7.23 7.36 -10.09
CA MET A 256 7.85 7.73 -11.36
C MET A 256 9.35 7.42 -11.37
N GLU A 257 10.08 7.86 -10.36
CA GLU A 257 11.53 7.60 -10.29
C GLU A 257 11.81 6.11 -10.15
N CYS A 258 11.07 5.41 -9.30
CA CYS A 258 11.24 3.98 -9.14
C CYS A 258 10.83 3.17 -10.38
N HIS A 259 9.81 3.61 -11.13
CA HIS A 259 9.47 3.01 -12.43
C HIS A 259 10.62 3.14 -13.43
N ARG A 260 11.26 4.29 -13.52
CA ARG A 260 12.43 4.48 -14.38
C ARG A 260 13.59 3.54 -14.00
N ARG A 261 13.87 3.38 -12.71
CA ARG A 261 14.88 2.44 -12.21
C ARG A 261 14.52 0.99 -12.48
N LEU A 262 13.24 0.64 -12.33
CA LEU A 262 12.73 -0.69 -12.64
C LEU A 262 12.90 -1.02 -14.13
N VAL A 263 12.53 -0.09 -15.03
CA VAL A 263 12.71 -0.22 -16.47
C VAL A 263 14.18 -0.38 -16.83
N ALA A 264 15.07 0.42 -16.24
CA ALA A 264 16.51 0.30 -16.44
C ALA A 264 17.05 -1.08 -15.99
N LYS A 265 16.57 -1.59 -14.83
CA LYS A 265 16.95 -2.93 -14.35
C LYS A 265 16.46 -4.02 -15.30
N ARG A 266 15.22 -3.96 -15.80
CA ARG A 266 14.68 -4.92 -16.77
C ARG A 266 15.52 -4.95 -18.05
N LYS A 267 15.83 -3.77 -18.62
CA LYS A 267 16.72 -3.65 -19.80
C LYS A 267 18.09 -4.27 -19.54
N ALA A 268 18.67 -4.03 -18.36
CA ALA A 268 19.98 -4.59 -17.98
C ALA A 268 19.96 -6.12 -17.79
N MET A 269 18.78 -6.70 -17.54
CA MET A 269 18.57 -8.14 -17.36
C MET A 269 18.02 -8.81 -18.63
N ASP A 270 18.00 -8.11 -19.75
CA ASP A 270 17.46 -8.57 -21.04
C ASP A 270 15.99 -9.04 -20.97
N VAL A 271 15.20 -8.38 -20.10
CA VAL A 271 13.76 -8.60 -20.00
C VAL A 271 13.02 -7.59 -20.86
N GLU A 272 12.07 -8.08 -21.66
CA GLU A 272 11.25 -7.24 -22.52
C GLU A 272 10.56 -6.11 -21.72
N VAL A 273 10.66 -4.90 -22.23
CA VAL A 273 10.02 -3.72 -21.63
C VAL A 273 8.95 -3.20 -22.59
N ASN A 274 7.74 -3.12 -22.10
CA ASN A 274 6.66 -2.42 -22.77
C ASN A 274 6.52 -1.01 -22.16
N GLU A 275 6.99 -0.01 -22.91
CA GLU A 275 6.93 1.40 -22.49
C GLU A 275 5.60 2.08 -22.92
N HIS A 276 4.49 1.32 -23.01
CA HIS A 276 3.19 1.90 -23.33
C HIS A 276 2.82 2.95 -22.26
N PRO A 277 2.31 4.14 -22.65
CA PRO A 277 2.00 5.24 -21.75
C PRO A 277 1.10 4.86 -20.56
N ARG A 278 0.23 3.88 -20.72
CA ARG A 278 -0.65 3.39 -19.65
C ARG A 278 0.06 3.06 -18.32
N TYR A 279 1.37 2.75 -18.38
CA TYR A 279 2.15 2.38 -17.19
C TYR A 279 2.65 3.59 -16.38
N THR A 280 2.57 4.80 -16.95
CA THR A 280 2.97 6.05 -16.30
C THR A 280 1.92 7.17 -16.44
N GLU A 281 0.94 7.02 -17.33
CA GLU A 281 -0.05 8.06 -17.62
C GLU A 281 -0.87 8.44 -16.38
N TYR A 282 -1.15 7.49 -15.49
CA TYR A 282 -1.85 7.75 -14.23
C TYR A 282 -1.06 8.67 -13.30
N LEU A 283 0.28 8.65 -13.34
CA LEU A 283 1.15 9.57 -12.60
C LEU A 283 1.04 10.99 -13.17
N HIS A 284 1.10 11.12 -14.50
CA HIS A 284 0.86 12.41 -15.17
C HIS A 284 -0.58 12.91 -14.97
N TYR A 285 -1.55 12.01 -14.85
CA TYR A 285 -2.91 12.38 -14.48
C TYR A 285 -2.95 12.97 -13.06
N ALA A 286 -2.26 12.36 -12.10
CA ALA A 286 -2.12 12.92 -10.75
C ALA A 286 -1.47 14.31 -10.75
N GLU A 287 -0.43 14.52 -11.57
CA GLU A 287 0.20 15.84 -11.71
C GLU A 287 -0.77 16.89 -12.26
N ARG A 288 -1.57 16.54 -13.27
CA ARG A 288 -2.62 17.45 -13.79
C ARG A 288 -3.67 17.82 -12.76
N LEU A 289 -3.93 16.93 -11.80
CA LEU A 289 -4.84 17.18 -10.66
C LEU A 289 -4.17 17.93 -9.50
N GLY A 290 -2.87 18.22 -9.58
CA GLY A 290 -2.11 18.86 -8.50
C GLY A 290 -1.87 17.97 -7.27
N LEU A 291 -1.89 16.65 -7.44
CA LEU A 291 -1.70 15.68 -6.36
C LEU A 291 -0.23 15.34 -6.11
N GLY A 292 0.64 15.57 -7.09
CA GLY A 292 2.07 15.31 -7.01
C GLY A 292 2.80 15.68 -8.30
N VAL A 293 4.04 15.24 -8.44
CA VAL A 293 4.91 15.51 -9.58
C VAL A 293 5.22 14.23 -10.33
N ALA A 294 5.02 14.22 -11.64
CA ALA A 294 5.35 13.08 -12.51
C ALA A 294 6.40 13.41 -13.58
N ASP A 295 6.64 14.69 -13.87
CA ASP A 295 7.71 15.09 -14.78
C ASP A 295 9.10 14.78 -14.16
N PRO A 296 9.88 13.86 -14.75
CA PRO A 296 11.19 13.50 -14.21
C PRO A 296 12.17 14.66 -14.12
N ALA A 297 11.99 15.71 -14.93
CA ALA A 297 12.86 16.90 -14.89
C ALA A 297 12.60 17.77 -13.65
N ARG A 298 11.48 17.57 -12.96
CA ARG A 298 11.07 18.30 -11.76
C ARG A 298 11.27 17.47 -10.48
N ILE A 299 11.67 16.20 -10.61
CA ILE A 299 11.94 15.31 -9.48
C ILE A 299 13.41 15.45 -9.08
N GLU A 300 13.67 15.94 -7.89
CA GLU A 300 15.01 15.97 -7.32
C GLU A 300 15.28 14.67 -6.56
N VAL A 301 16.35 13.97 -6.95
CA VAL A 301 16.80 12.75 -6.29
C VAL A 301 18.08 13.04 -5.52
N VAL A 302 18.05 12.85 -4.21
CA VAL A 302 19.17 13.09 -3.32
C VAL A 302 19.62 11.78 -2.68
N GLU A 303 20.88 11.41 -2.85
CA GLU A 303 21.47 10.24 -2.17
C GLU A 303 21.94 10.61 -0.75
N ALA A 304 21.78 9.66 0.22
CA ALA A 304 22.03 9.91 1.65
C ALA A 304 22.90 8.83 2.34
#